data_c35274f1627b7aa200d53908b29c7d3a
#
_entry.id   c35274f1627b7aa200d53908b29c7d3a
#
_cell.length_a   1.000
_cell.length_b   1.000
_cell.length_c   1.000
_cell.angle_alpha   90.00
_cell.angle_beta   90.00
_cell.angle_gamma   90.00
#
_symmetry.space_group_name_H-M   'P 1'
#
loop_
_entity.id
_entity.type
_entity.pdbx_description
1 polymer ?
#
loop_
_entity_poly.entity_id
_entity_poly.type
_entity_poly.pdbx_seq_one_letter_code
_entity_poly.pdbx_strand_id
1 'polypeptide(L)'
;MPCHPLVTQLRFARNEFVRCLDGVSAEDAVRHLEPMNCISWIVGHLANQEHFLWVMAAQGKLLFPGLYQLVGTGQPASTPPLDEMWATWHTVTQAADPFLDTLTTEKLQTYLEWEGKPLRENTGTSLLRNMYHYWFHTGEAHAVRQMLGHGDLPQFVGDMSRVSYTTE
;
A
#
# COMPACT_ATOMS: atom_id res chain seq x y z
N MET A 1 0.61 -9.83 -22.47
CA MET A 1 0.54 -8.40 -22.84
C MET A 1 1.29 -7.62 -21.77
N PRO A 2 1.93 -6.48 -22.09
CA PRO A 2 2.53 -5.65 -21.05
C PRO A 2 1.44 -5.21 -20.05
N CYS A 3 1.84 -5.04 -18.78
CA CYS A 3 0.99 -4.55 -17.72
C CYS A 3 0.52 -3.10 -18.02
N HIS A 4 -0.70 -2.74 -17.61
CA HIS A 4 -1.18 -1.37 -17.80
C HIS A 4 -0.26 -0.35 -17.09
N PRO A 5 0.07 0.81 -17.69
CA PRO A 5 1.02 1.77 -17.11
C PRO A 5 0.69 2.20 -15.67
N LEU A 6 -0.59 2.38 -15.32
CA LEU A 6 -0.97 2.71 -13.94
C LEU A 6 -0.64 1.59 -12.93
N VAL A 7 -0.69 0.32 -13.34
CA VAL A 7 -0.28 -0.80 -12.47
C VAL A 7 1.23 -0.79 -12.27
N THR A 8 1.99 -0.46 -13.32
CA THR A 8 3.44 -0.24 -13.20
C THR A 8 3.76 0.87 -12.21
N GLN A 9 2.99 1.97 -12.22
CA GLN A 9 3.15 3.07 -11.26
C GLN A 9 2.77 2.67 -9.83
N LEU A 10 1.74 1.85 -9.62
CA LEU A 10 1.43 1.31 -8.29
C LEU A 10 2.60 0.45 -7.76
N ARG A 11 3.13 -0.45 -8.60
CA ARG A 11 4.28 -1.29 -8.23
C ARG A 11 5.53 -0.47 -7.91
N PHE A 12 5.72 0.62 -8.63
CA PHE A 12 6.79 1.58 -8.32
C PHE A 12 6.56 2.23 -6.95
N ALA A 13 5.35 2.71 -6.66
CA ALA A 13 5.04 3.29 -5.35
C ALA A 13 5.24 2.28 -4.19
N ARG A 14 4.87 1.00 -4.38
CA ARG A 14 5.16 -0.09 -3.43
C ARG A 14 6.67 -0.24 -3.19
N ASN A 15 7.47 -0.25 -4.26
CA ASN A 15 8.93 -0.39 -4.15
C ASN A 15 9.57 0.81 -3.44
N GLU A 16 9.10 2.02 -3.71
CA GLU A 16 9.57 3.23 -3.04
C GLU A 16 9.21 3.22 -1.53
N PHE A 17 8.05 2.71 -1.18
CA PHE A 17 7.67 2.50 0.22
C PHE A 17 8.59 1.50 0.92
N VAL A 18 8.86 0.35 0.30
CA VAL A 18 9.83 -0.64 0.83
C VAL A 18 11.21 0.00 0.99
N ARG A 19 11.70 0.72 -0.03
CA ARG A 19 12.99 1.43 0.01
C ARG A 19 13.04 2.48 1.12
N CYS A 20 11.94 3.21 1.34
CA CYS A 20 11.83 4.19 2.42
C CYS A 20 12.01 3.54 3.80
N LEU A 21 11.62 2.29 3.97
CA LEU A 21 11.66 1.57 5.26
C LEU A 21 12.86 0.61 5.40
N ASP A 22 13.76 0.59 4.42
CA ASP A 22 14.96 -0.24 4.50
C ASP A 22 15.78 0.11 5.76
N GLY A 23 16.22 -0.93 6.48
CA GLY A 23 17.02 -0.79 7.70
C GLY A 23 16.26 -0.34 8.95
N VAL A 24 14.92 -0.20 8.92
CA VAL A 24 14.13 0.08 10.14
C VAL A 24 14.14 -1.14 11.06
N SER A 25 14.53 -0.93 12.33
CA SER A 25 14.50 -1.99 13.34
C SER A 25 13.06 -2.32 13.78
N ALA A 26 12.85 -3.55 14.27
CA ALA A 26 11.56 -3.94 14.85
C ALA A 26 11.19 -3.08 16.06
N GLU A 27 12.19 -2.66 16.85
CA GLU A 27 12.01 -1.78 18.01
C GLU A 27 11.52 -0.38 17.58
N ASP A 28 12.18 0.25 16.60
CA ASP A 28 11.78 1.57 16.13
C ASP A 28 10.44 1.54 15.38
N ALA A 29 10.15 0.46 14.67
CA ALA A 29 8.92 0.34 13.91
C ALA A 29 7.64 0.33 14.76
N VAL A 30 7.72 -0.07 16.02
CA VAL A 30 6.58 -0.08 16.94
C VAL A 30 6.52 1.14 17.86
N ARG A 31 7.51 2.04 17.77
CA ARG A 31 7.50 3.28 18.58
C ARG A 31 6.39 4.21 18.10
N HIS A 32 5.50 4.52 19.01
CA HIS A 32 4.41 5.47 18.78
C HIS A 32 4.83 6.88 19.18
N LEU A 33 4.99 7.76 18.22
CA LEU A 33 5.36 9.16 18.42
C LEU A 33 4.13 10.05 18.21
N GLU A 34 3.40 10.34 19.28
CA GLU A 34 2.17 11.13 19.20
C GLU A 34 2.34 12.45 18.42
N PRO A 35 1.43 12.79 17.51
CA PRO A 35 0.20 12.07 17.13
C PRO A 35 0.36 11.11 15.93
N MET A 36 1.59 10.76 15.57
CA MET A 36 1.91 9.96 14.38
C MET A 36 1.64 8.47 14.59
N ASN A 37 1.18 7.77 13.55
CA ASN A 37 1.14 6.31 13.57
C ASN A 37 2.56 5.72 13.61
N CYS A 38 2.72 4.56 14.23
CA CYS A 38 4.00 3.85 14.17
C CYS A 38 4.22 3.22 12.78
N ILE A 39 5.47 2.98 12.42
CA ILE A 39 5.84 2.45 11.09
C ILE A 39 5.18 1.08 10.81
N SER A 40 5.15 0.18 11.80
CA SER A 40 4.51 -1.13 11.62
C SER A 40 3.02 -1.03 11.34
N TRP A 41 2.31 -0.10 12.01
CA TRP A 41 0.91 0.20 11.70
C TRP A 41 0.74 0.67 10.25
N ILE A 42 1.62 1.56 9.76
CA ILE A 42 1.57 2.07 8.38
C ILE A 42 1.72 0.94 7.36
N VAL A 43 2.64 -0.01 7.59
CA VAL A 43 2.80 -1.20 6.72
C VAL A 43 1.52 -2.02 6.66
N GLY A 44 0.94 -2.33 7.81
CA GLY A 44 -0.32 -3.07 7.90
C GLY A 44 -1.51 -2.31 7.29
N HIS A 45 -1.56 -0.99 7.48
CA HIS A 45 -2.62 -0.14 6.96
C HIS A 45 -2.64 -0.10 5.41
N LEU A 46 -1.48 -0.01 4.78
CA LEU A 46 -1.37 -0.10 3.32
C LEU A 46 -1.75 -1.50 2.82
N ALA A 47 -1.34 -2.56 3.53
CA ALA A 47 -1.78 -3.92 3.24
C ALA A 47 -3.30 -4.06 3.34
N ASN A 48 -3.93 -3.46 4.36
CA ASN A 48 -5.38 -3.49 4.56
C ASN A 48 -6.14 -2.84 3.40
N GLN A 49 -5.69 -1.71 2.86
CA GLN A 49 -6.34 -1.09 1.71
C GLN A 49 -6.24 -1.98 0.46
N GLU A 50 -5.06 -2.53 0.17
CA GLU A 50 -4.90 -3.43 -0.98
C GLU A 50 -5.68 -4.72 -0.81
N HIS A 51 -5.71 -5.29 0.39
CA HIS A 51 -6.53 -6.46 0.72
C HIS A 51 -8.00 -6.20 0.40
N PHE A 52 -8.54 -5.07 0.84
CA PHE A 52 -9.93 -4.71 0.54
C PHE A 52 -10.18 -4.56 -0.97
N LEU A 53 -9.39 -3.74 -1.67
CA LEU A 53 -9.65 -3.41 -3.07
C LEU A 53 -9.36 -4.58 -4.02
N TRP A 54 -8.14 -5.15 -3.92
CA TRP A 54 -7.63 -6.03 -4.96
C TRP A 54 -7.78 -7.52 -4.65
N VAL A 55 -8.07 -7.86 -3.40
CA VAL A 55 -8.25 -9.25 -2.96
C VAL A 55 -9.70 -9.52 -2.59
N MET A 56 -10.31 -8.71 -1.75
CA MET A 56 -11.69 -8.93 -1.31
C MET A 56 -12.69 -8.48 -2.38
N ALA A 57 -12.73 -7.20 -2.74
CA ALA A 57 -13.71 -6.68 -3.69
C ALA A 57 -13.47 -7.20 -5.13
N ALA A 58 -12.20 -7.31 -5.56
CA ALA A 58 -11.88 -7.74 -6.91
C ALA A 58 -11.95 -9.27 -7.11
N GLN A 59 -11.67 -10.07 -6.08
CA GLN A 59 -11.51 -11.53 -6.20
C GLN A 59 -12.40 -12.33 -5.24
N GLY A 60 -13.14 -11.68 -4.34
CA GLY A 60 -14.00 -12.34 -3.35
C GLY A 60 -13.23 -13.17 -2.30
N LYS A 61 -11.94 -12.88 -2.06
CA LYS A 61 -11.08 -13.64 -1.14
C LYS A 61 -10.87 -12.86 0.15
N LEU A 62 -11.00 -13.51 1.31
CA LEU A 62 -10.68 -12.95 2.62
C LEU A 62 -9.45 -13.69 3.18
N LEU A 63 -8.27 -13.07 3.10
CA LEU A 63 -7.02 -13.68 3.57
C LEU A 63 -6.74 -13.39 5.04
N PHE A 64 -7.04 -12.19 5.50
CA PHE A 64 -6.73 -11.71 6.84
C PHE A 64 -7.98 -11.18 7.55
N PRO A 65 -8.80 -12.06 8.17
CA PRO A 65 -9.89 -11.65 9.05
C PRO A 65 -9.33 -10.81 10.21
N GLY A 66 -9.94 -9.65 10.49
CA GLY A 66 -9.50 -8.78 11.58
C GLY A 66 -8.42 -7.76 11.24
N LEU A 67 -7.85 -7.77 10.03
CA LEU A 67 -6.83 -6.80 9.65
C LEU A 67 -7.35 -5.34 9.74
N TYR A 68 -8.58 -5.11 9.32
CA TYR A 68 -9.21 -3.78 9.44
C TYR A 68 -9.31 -3.32 10.91
N GLN A 69 -9.68 -4.22 11.83
CA GLN A 69 -9.78 -3.90 13.26
C GLN A 69 -8.42 -3.57 13.86
N LEU A 70 -7.35 -4.16 13.34
CA LEU A 70 -5.99 -3.95 13.83
C LEU A 70 -5.38 -2.64 13.32
N VAL A 71 -5.53 -2.34 12.02
CA VAL A 71 -4.81 -1.24 11.34
C VAL A 71 -5.71 -0.39 10.43
N GLY A 72 -7.02 -0.50 10.53
CA GLY A 72 -7.95 0.26 9.71
C GLY A 72 -8.09 1.73 10.15
N THR A 73 -8.50 2.59 9.23
CA THR A 73 -8.81 4.00 9.53
C THR A 73 -9.91 4.10 10.58
N GLY A 74 -9.69 4.93 11.61
CA GLY A 74 -10.66 5.16 12.68
C GLY A 74 -10.67 4.08 13.78
N GLN A 75 -9.83 3.06 13.68
CA GLN A 75 -9.62 2.09 14.75
C GLN A 75 -8.68 2.67 15.83
N PRO A 76 -8.71 2.15 17.07
CA PRO A 76 -7.74 2.53 18.09
C PRO A 76 -6.30 2.33 17.62
N ALA A 77 -5.39 3.21 18.04
CA ALA A 77 -3.97 3.07 17.72
C ALA A 77 -3.43 1.71 18.17
N SER A 78 -2.66 1.07 17.32
CA SER A 78 -2.02 -0.22 17.58
C SER A 78 -0.55 -0.20 17.15
N THR A 79 0.24 -1.10 17.71
CA THR A 79 1.66 -1.25 17.41
C THR A 79 1.97 -2.72 17.11
N PRO A 80 1.43 -3.29 16.00
CA PRO A 80 1.64 -4.68 15.67
C PRO A 80 3.12 -4.97 15.37
N PRO A 81 3.60 -6.22 15.53
CA PRO A 81 4.96 -6.60 15.17
C PRO A 81 5.28 -6.29 13.69
N LEU A 82 6.46 -5.72 13.42
CA LEU A 82 6.84 -5.30 12.05
C LEU A 82 6.92 -6.47 11.08
N ASP A 83 7.48 -7.59 11.50
CA ASP A 83 7.63 -8.80 10.69
C ASP A 83 6.28 -9.40 10.29
N GLU A 84 5.29 -9.40 11.19
CA GLU A 84 3.92 -9.82 10.89
C GLU A 84 3.26 -8.89 9.86
N MET A 85 3.46 -7.58 9.98
CA MET A 85 2.91 -6.62 9.03
C MET A 85 3.57 -6.72 7.66
N TRP A 86 4.88 -6.94 7.59
CA TRP A 86 5.55 -7.24 6.32
C TRP A 86 5.09 -8.56 5.70
N ALA A 87 4.94 -9.62 6.48
CA ALA A 87 4.41 -10.90 5.98
C ALA A 87 3.00 -10.72 5.42
N THR A 88 2.15 -9.96 6.12
CA THR A 88 0.80 -9.61 5.67
C THR A 88 0.84 -8.81 4.38
N TRP A 89 1.66 -7.75 4.31
CA TRP A 89 1.80 -6.90 3.14
C TRP A 89 2.27 -7.69 1.91
N HIS A 90 3.29 -8.54 2.06
CA HIS A 90 3.78 -9.39 0.98
C HIS A 90 2.71 -10.38 0.49
N THR A 91 2.00 -11.02 1.40
CA THR A 91 0.93 -11.97 1.04
C THR A 91 -0.19 -11.27 0.28
N VAL A 92 -0.61 -10.10 0.74
CA VAL A 92 -1.67 -9.31 0.10
C VAL A 92 -1.25 -8.83 -1.28
N THR A 93 -0.06 -8.24 -1.41
CA THR A 93 0.42 -7.70 -2.70
C THR A 93 0.64 -8.79 -3.73
N GLN A 94 1.16 -9.97 -3.32
CA GLN A 94 1.26 -11.14 -4.18
C GLN A 94 -0.11 -11.67 -4.61
N ALA A 95 -1.11 -11.66 -3.74
CA ALA A 95 -2.46 -12.09 -4.07
C ALA A 95 -3.20 -11.08 -4.97
N ALA A 96 -2.86 -9.79 -4.88
CA ALA A 96 -3.42 -8.72 -5.71
C ALA A 96 -2.88 -8.72 -7.15
N ASP A 97 -1.61 -9.06 -7.33
CA ASP A 97 -0.89 -8.93 -8.60
C ASP A 97 -1.56 -9.66 -9.78
N PRO A 98 -2.05 -10.92 -9.66
CA PRO A 98 -2.74 -11.58 -10.76
C PRO A 98 -3.99 -10.84 -11.26
N PHE A 99 -4.75 -10.20 -10.37
CA PHE A 99 -5.86 -9.35 -10.79
C PHE A 99 -5.38 -8.06 -11.46
N LEU A 100 -4.41 -7.39 -10.87
CA LEU A 100 -3.84 -6.15 -11.43
C LEU A 100 -3.28 -6.37 -12.84
N ASP A 101 -2.67 -7.51 -13.11
CA ASP A 101 -2.17 -7.87 -14.45
C ASP A 101 -3.26 -8.05 -15.51
N THR A 102 -4.52 -8.21 -15.10
CA THR A 102 -5.67 -8.29 -16.03
C THR A 102 -6.25 -6.94 -16.41
N LEU A 103 -5.80 -5.84 -15.79
CA LEU A 103 -6.40 -4.52 -15.99
C LEU A 103 -6.05 -3.94 -17.35
N THR A 104 -7.09 -3.48 -18.04
CA THR A 104 -7.02 -2.74 -19.30
C THR A 104 -7.67 -1.36 -19.11
N THR A 105 -7.51 -0.46 -20.08
CA THR A 105 -8.16 0.86 -20.05
C THR A 105 -9.69 0.74 -19.88
N GLU A 106 -10.31 -0.25 -20.53
CA GLU A 106 -11.75 -0.50 -20.44
C GLU A 106 -12.13 -0.99 -19.02
N LYS A 107 -11.37 -1.93 -18.48
CA LYS A 107 -11.61 -2.43 -17.12
C LYS A 107 -11.43 -1.35 -16.05
N LEU A 108 -10.52 -0.40 -16.25
CA LEU A 108 -10.35 0.72 -15.32
C LEU A 108 -11.58 1.63 -15.25
N GLN A 109 -12.45 1.63 -16.25
CA GLN A 109 -13.70 2.38 -16.25
C GLN A 109 -14.86 1.65 -15.53
N THR A 110 -14.71 0.36 -15.24
CA THR A 110 -15.71 -0.44 -14.52
C THR A 110 -15.58 -0.25 -13.01
N TYR A 111 -16.61 -0.68 -12.28
CA TYR A 111 -16.65 -0.62 -10.83
C TYR A 111 -16.44 -2.01 -10.24
N LEU A 112 -15.61 -2.10 -9.22
CA LEU A 112 -15.59 -3.27 -8.34
C LEU A 112 -16.87 -3.29 -7.49
N GLU A 113 -17.28 -4.48 -7.08
CA GLU A 113 -18.47 -4.65 -6.24
C GLU A 113 -18.09 -5.22 -4.87
N TRP A 114 -18.79 -4.75 -3.86
CA TRP A 114 -18.70 -5.29 -2.52
C TRP A 114 -20.10 -5.46 -1.94
N GLU A 115 -20.41 -6.66 -1.43
CA GLU A 115 -21.73 -7.01 -0.88
C GLU A 115 -22.90 -6.71 -1.84
N GLY A 116 -22.68 -6.98 -3.14
CA GLY A 116 -23.68 -6.78 -4.19
C GLY A 116 -23.92 -5.31 -4.57
N LYS A 117 -23.03 -4.40 -4.17
CA LYS A 117 -23.11 -2.98 -4.53
C LYS A 117 -21.81 -2.52 -5.17
N PRO A 118 -21.87 -1.67 -6.21
CA PRO A 118 -20.68 -1.07 -6.79
C PRO A 118 -19.99 -0.18 -5.75
N LEU A 119 -18.65 -0.21 -5.75
CA LEU A 119 -17.85 0.73 -4.97
C LEU A 119 -18.11 2.17 -5.46
N ARG A 120 -17.84 3.15 -4.60
CA ARG A 120 -18.07 4.57 -4.92
C ARG A 120 -17.25 5.05 -6.12
N GLU A 121 -16.06 4.48 -6.31
CA GLU A 121 -15.10 4.86 -7.34
C GLU A 121 -14.94 3.72 -8.33
N ASN A 122 -14.73 4.05 -9.61
CA ASN A 122 -14.34 3.04 -10.59
C ASN A 122 -12.94 2.47 -10.30
N THR A 123 -12.62 1.36 -10.91
CA THR A 123 -11.36 0.63 -10.69
C THR A 123 -10.12 1.52 -10.92
N GLY A 124 -10.14 2.36 -11.96
CA GLY A 124 -9.04 3.29 -12.25
C GLY A 124 -8.84 4.34 -11.16
N THR A 125 -9.93 4.93 -10.65
CA THR A 125 -9.87 5.89 -9.55
C THR A 125 -9.41 5.22 -8.25
N SER A 126 -9.85 3.99 -7.98
CA SER A 126 -9.38 3.21 -6.84
C SER A 126 -7.88 2.91 -6.95
N LEU A 127 -7.37 2.62 -8.16
CA LEU A 127 -5.96 2.40 -8.42
C LEU A 127 -5.12 3.66 -8.18
N LEU A 128 -5.59 4.82 -8.68
CA LEU A 128 -4.96 6.12 -8.40
C LEU A 128 -4.96 6.45 -6.90
N ARG A 129 -6.09 6.24 -6.22
CA ARG A 129 -6.21 6.44 -4.77
C ARG A 129 -5.20 5.55 -4.01
N ASN A 130 -5.04 4.29 -4.41
CA ASN A 130 -4.09 3.37 -3.78
C ASN A 130 -2.64 3.85 -3.98
N MET A 131 -2.27 4.32 -5.18
CA MET A 131 -0.97 4.95 -5.40
C MET A 131 -0.73 6.18 -4.51
N TYR A 132 -1.70 7.10 -4.46
CA TYR A 132 -1.58 8.32 -3.65
C TYR A 132 -1.51 8.00 -2.16
N HIS A 133 -2.16 6.94 -1.73
CA HIS A 133 -2.09 6.44 -0.36
C HIS A 133 -0.70 5.92 -0.01
N TYR A 134 -0.03 5.19 -0.93
CA TYR A 134 1.38 4.83 -0.76
C TYR A 134 2.27 6.06 -0.61
N TRP A 135 2.13 7.06 -1.50
CA TRP A 135 2.94 8.26 -1.44
C TRP A 135 2.70 9.08 -0.17
N PHE A 136 1.45 9.17 0.27
CA PHE A 136 1.10 9.82 1.53
C PHE A 136 1.81 9.15 2.71
N HIS A 137 1.70 7.84 2.84
CA HIS A 137 2.30 7.10 3.94
C HIS A 137 3.81 6.91 3.79
N THR A 138 4.37 6.95 2.60
CA THR A 138 5.84 7.02 2.41
C THR A 138 6.39 8.30 3.01
N GLY A 139 5.73 9.44 2.79
CA GLY A 139 6.12 10.72 3.40
C GLY A 139 5.94 10.71 4.92
N GLU A 140 4.85 10.16 5.43
CA GLU A 140 4.61 10.00 6.87
C GLU A 140 5.69 9.13 7.52
N ALA A 141 5.96 7.96 6.95
CA ALA A 141 6.98 7.03 7.46
C ALA A 141 8.38 7.65 7.42
N HIS A 142 8.71 8.42 6.38
CA HIS A 142 9.96 9.16 6.30
C HIS A 142 10.07 10.19 7.44
N ALA A 143 9.01 10.95 7.71
CA ALA A 143 8.97 11.90 8.82
C ALA A 143 9.13 11.21 10.18
N VAL A 144 8.46 10.08 10.39
CA VAL A 144 8.63 9.27 11.62
C VAL A 144 10.09 8.83 11.77
N ARG A 145 10.75 8.37 10.71
CA ARG A 145 12.17 8.01 10.75
C ARG A 145 13.07 9.19 11.15
N GLN A 146 12.79 10.40 10.63
CA GLN A 146 13.51 11.61 11.04
C GLN A 146 13.31 11.92 12.52
N MET A 147 12.09 11.80 13.03
CA MET A 147 11.77 11.99 14.45
C MET A 147 12.45 10.95 15.35
N LEU A 148 12.67 9.74 14.84
CA LEU A 148 13.42 8.67 15.51
C LEU A 148 14.92 8.90 15.51
N GLY A 149 15.43 9.91 14.75
CA GLY A 149 16.84 10.23 14.65
C GLY A 149 17.61 9.38 13.63
N HIS A 150 16.94 8.72 12.71
CA HIS A 150 17.59 7.97 11.65
C HIS A 150 18.34 8.93 10.70
N GLY A 151 19.61 8.63 10.43
CA GLY A 151 20.43 9.30 9.40
C GLY A 151 20.34 8.59 8.05
N ASP A 152 20.94 9.20 7.03
CA ASP A 152 21.11 8.64 5.68
C ASP A 152 19.82 8.09 5.05
N LEU A 153 18.72 8.81 5.27
CA LEU A 153 17.41 8.43 4.73
C LEU A 153 17.42 8.51 3.20
N PRO A 154 16.79 7.57 2.51
CA PRO A 154 16.74 7.57 1.06
C PRO A 154 16.02 8.82 0.55
N GLN A 155 16.61 9.44 -0.50
CA GLN A 155 15.94 10.55 -1.16
C GLN A 155 14.61 10.09 -1.77
N PHE A 156 13.64 10.92 -1.70
CA PHE A 156 12.36 10.81 -2.38
C PHE A 156 12.56 11.25 -3.84
N VAL A 157 12.15 10.60 -4.65
CA VAL A 157 11.84 9.48 -5.43
C VAL A 157 13.15 8.87 -5.95
N GLY A 158 13.25 7.54 -5.99
CA GLY A 158 14.46 6.86 -6.47
C GLY A 158 14.56 6.83 -7.99
N ASP A 159 15.10 5.74 -8.51
CA ASP A 159 15.32 5.57 -9.95
C ASP A 159 14.00 5.46 -10.73
N MET A 160 13.73 6.46 -11.56
CA MET A 160 12.53 6.55 -12.41
C MET A 160 12.67 5.79 -13.75
N SER A 161 13.82 5.19 -14.04
CA SER A 161 14.08 4.55 -15.36
C SER A 161 13.07 3.47 -15.73
N ARG A 162 12.52 2.78 -14.73
CA ARG A 162 11.52 1.70 -14.92
C ARG A 162 10.09 2.19 -15.10
N VAL A 163 9.84 3.45 -14.86
CA VAL A 163 8.51 4.08 -14.91
C VAL A 163 8.53 5.37 -15.72
N SER A 164 9.50 5.50 -16.63
CA SER A 164 9.62 6.64 -17.52
C SER A 164 8.32 6.85 -18.29
N TYR A 165 7.95 8.11 -18.49
CA TYR A 165 6.83 8.43 -19.35
C TYR A 165 7.14 7.99 -20.78
N THR A 166 6.20 7.23 -21.37
CA THR A 166 6.24 6.84 -22.80
C THR A 166 4.92 7.24 -23.44
N THR A 167 4.95 7.54 -24.71
CA THR A 167 3.76 7.90 -25.51
C THR A 167 3.09 6.71 -26.16
N GLU A 168 3.63 5.49 -25.95
CA GLU A 168 3.09 4.23 -26.49
C GLU A 168 2.49 3.35 -25.40
#